data_2b73b9c0714644bcd6511612e168f6ee
#
_entry.id   2b73b9c0714644bcd6511612e168f6ee
#
_cell.length_a   1.000
_cell.length_b   1.000
_cell.length_c   1.000
_cell.angle_alpha   90.00
_cell.angle_beta   90.00
_cell.angle_gamma   90.00
#
_symmetry.space_group_name_H-M   'P 1'
#
loop_
_entity.id
_entity.type
_entity.pdbx_description
1 polymer ?
#
loop_
_entity_poly.entity_id
_entity_poly.type
_entity_poly.pdbx_seq_one_letter_code
_entity_poly.pdbx_strand_id
1 'polypeptide(L)'
;VVLESSERPPFLWRRPVHLFPGQGDFSVSTLVASAHTTPGLRKAVHEVIEQVDTVTAERGLPRLGPWLLGPEPPSGRALAGATTGTSQLALFGASVAVHRALSEAYGVPSAAVGVSFGELAALTAAGVFTVADGARAAHDLALALTFCPGGLTALACSERSARELLVEAGVVGTGTGAPDVVVAVVNDQRSVVVAGPVAALALVEKAAADRRVGAVRLRLPFSSHHPALGHAAREFATAVRAYPRSAARFPVHSAVAGRRYGPTDDLAARLADCLVRPASVPPVLRQVLAYRPGVLFEAGTGSALASSARTVLAADLDPAPAVHAPLAEPAFPW
;
A
#
# COMPACT_ATOMS: atom_id res chain seq x y z
N VAL A 1 32.81 1.11 -30.37
CA VAL A 1 31.59 1.88 -30.65
C VAL A 1 30.74 1.80 -29.37
N VAL A 2 30.80 2.84 -28.56
CA VAL A 2 30.04 3.01 -27.34
C VAL A 2 28.64 3.48 -27.77
N LEU A 3 27.62 2.69 -27.53
CA LEU A 3 26.24 3.13 -27.66
C LEU A 3 25.86 3.92 -26.38
N GLU A 4 26.06 5.23 -26.44
CA GLU A 4 25.38 6.17 -25.58
C GLU A 4 23.92 6.30 -26.04
N SER A 5 23.01 5.56 -25.41
CA SER A 5 21.58 5.87 -25.45
C SER A 5 21.10 6.24 -24.06
N SER A 6 21.56 7.36 -23.55
CA SER A 6 20.87 8.06 -22.46
C SER A 6 19.74 8.90 -23.06
N GLU A 7 18.70 8.27 -23.56
CA GLU A 7 17.46 8.99 -23.83
C GLU A 7 16.93 9.49 -22.48
N ARG A 8 16.99 10.82 -22.30
CA ARG A 8 16.35 11.46 -21.14
C ARG A 8 14.86 11.10 -21.14
N PRO A 9 14.27 10.82 -19.96
CA PRO A 9 12.86 10.48 -19.89
C PRO A 9 12.01 11.54 -20.61
N PRO A 10 10.93 11.14 -21.27
CA PRO A 10 10.08 12.06 -22.03
C PRO A 10 9.72 13.29 -21.18
N PHE A 11 9.67 14.47 -21.80
CA PHE A 11 9.31 15.73 -21.12
C PHE A 11 8.01 15.60 -20.29
N LEU A 12 7.12 14.71 -20.71
CA LEU A 12 5.84 14.38 -20.05
C LEU A 12 6.00 13.75 -18.66
N TRP A 13 7.16 13.16 -18.31
CA TRP A 13 7.37 12.50 -17.03
C TRP A 13 8.01 13.40 -15.96
N ARG A 14 7.95 14.70 -16.17
CA ARG A 14 8.38 15.67 -15.15
C ARG A 14 7.44 15.72 -13.96
N ARG A 15 7.97 16.00 -12.76
CA ARG A 15 7.23 16.09 -11.50
C ARG A 15 6.45 14.82 -11.19
N PRO A 16 7.09 13.66 -11.10
CA PRO A 16 6.39 12.42 -10.79
C PRO A 16 5.68 12.51 -9.44
N VAL A 17 4.58 11.78 -9.31
CA VAL A 17 3.93 11.48 -8.04
C VAL A 17 4.08 9.97 -7.80
N HIS A 18 4.51 9.57 -6.61
CA HIS A 18 4.63 8.16 -6.28
C HIS A 18 3.43 7.68 -5.46
N LEU A 19 2.88 6.54 -5.88
CA LEU A 19 1.73 5.89 -5.27
C LEU A 19 2.21 4.67 -4.49
N PHE A 20 1.95 4.63 -3.20
CA PHE A 20 2.36 3.54 -2.31
C PHE A 20 1.12 2.69 -1.96
N PRO A 21 0.99 1.48 -2.51
CA PRO A 21 -0.17 0.63 -2.30
C PRO A 21 -0.22 0.06 -0.89
N GLY A 22 -1.44 -0.33 -0.45
CA GLY A 22 -1.64 -1.13 0.75
C GLY A 22 -1.26 -2.60 0.56
N GLN A 23 -1.69 -3.44 1.51
CA GLN A 23 -1.47 -4.89 1.48
C GLN A 23 -2.55 -5.55 0.62
N GLY A 24 -2.35 -5.68 -0.67
CA GLY A 24 -3.33 -6.33 -1.57
C GLY A 24 -2.76 -7.54 -2.30
N ASP A 25 -1.50 -7.48 -2.67
CA ASP A 25 -0.78 -8.51 -3.39
C ASP A 25 0.62 -8.70 -2.79
N PHE A 26 0.98 -9.93 -2.48
CA PHE A 26 2.28 -10.30 -1.90
C PHE A 26 3.24 -10.89 -2.94
N SER A 27 3.01 -10.67 -4.22
CA SER A 27 3.92 -11.17 -5.24
C SER A 27 5.20 -10.33 -5.29
N VAL A 28 6.32 -10.93 -4.95
CA VAL A 28 7.66 -10.32 -5.11
C VAL A 28 8.38 -10.84 -6.36
N SER A 29 7.78 -11.76 -7.11
CA SER A 29 8.41 -12.38 -8.28
C SER A 29 8.73 -11.35 -9.38
N THR A 30 7.87 -10.37 -9.59
CA THR A 30 8.09 -9.28 -10.54
C THR A 30 9.23 -8.37 -10.11
N LEU A 31 9.36 -8.07 -8.81
CA LEU A 31 10.48 -7.30 -8.27
C LEU A 31 11.81 -8.02 -8.53
N VAL A 32 11.87 -9.30 -8.22
CA VAL A 32 13.09 -10.11 -8.40
C VAL A 32 13.45 -10.19 -9.88
N ALA A 33 12.49 -10.52 -10.75
CA ALA A 33 12.72 -10.59 -12.19
C ALA A 33 13.23 -9.26 -12.76
N SER A 34 12.60 -8.13 -12.39
CA SER A 34 13.02 -6.80 -12.84
C SER A 34 14.38 -6.40 -12.28
N ALA A 35 14.69 -6.76 -11.03
CA ALA A 35 16.01 -6.48 -10.43
C ALA A 35 17.15 -7.26 -11.12
N HIS A 36 16.88 -8.42 -11.74
CA HIS A 36 17.88 -9.13 -12.52
C HIS A 36 18.31 -8.38 -13.78
N THR A 37 17.39 -7.64 -14.42
CA THR A 37 17.62 -6.96 -15.69
C THR A 37 17.91 -5.46 -15.53
N THR A 38 17.58 -4.86 -14.37
CA THR A 38 17.69 -3.42 -14.13
C THR A 38 18.71 -3.13 -13.00
N PRO A 39 19.93 -2.67 -13.33
CA PRO A 39 20.99 -2.45 -12.32
C PRO A 39 20.61 -1.46 -11.22
N GLY A 40 19.94 -0.35 -11.56
CA GLY A 40 19.48 0.65 -10.57
C GLY A 40 18.47 0.07 -9.57
N LEU A 41 17.50 -0.71 -10.06
CA LEU A 41 16.53 -1.39 -9.19
C LEU A 41 17.22 -2.45 -8.31
N ARG A 42 18.13 -3.24 -8.88
CA ARG A 42 18.92 -4.23 -8.14
C ARG A 42 19.66 -3.59 -6.97
N LYS A 43 20.39 -2.50 -7.22
CA LYS A 43 21.11 -1.73 -6.20
C LYS A 43 20.14 -1.26 -5.09
N ALA A 44 19.03 -0.63 -5.47
CA ALA A 44 18.05 -0.13 -4.51
C ALA A 44 17.44 -1.26 -3.65
N VAL A 45 17.14 -2.42 -4.27
CA VAL A 45 16.62 -3.60 -3.55
C VAL A 45 17.64 -4.11 -2.54
N HIS A 46 18.91 -4.28 -2.93
CA HIS A 46 19.96 -4.74 -2.00
C HIS A 46 20.12 -3.78 -0.81
N GLU A 47 20.26 -2.48 -1.07
CA GLU A 47 20.47 -1.47 -0.03
C GLU A 47 19.29 -1.37 0.94
N VAL A 48 18.07 -1.50 0.46
CA VAL A 48 16.87 -1.42 1.31
C VAL A 48 16.67 -2.71 2.10
N ILE A 49 16.78 -3.87 1.45
CA ILE A 49 16.58 -5.16 2.11
C ILE A 49 17.66 -5.42 3.16
N GLU A 50 18.89 -4.99 2.96
CA GLU A 50 19.94 -5.06 3.99
C GLU A 50 19.51 -4.32 5.27
N GLN A 51 18.94 -3.12 5.15
CA GLN A 51 18.44 -2.35 6.29
C GLN A 51 17.18 -3.01 6.92
N VAL A 52 16.30 -3.58 6.12
CA VAL A 52 15.15 -4.35 6.62
C VAL A 52 15.63 -5.61 7.35
N ASP A 53 16.68 -6.26 6.87
CA ASP A 53 17.25 -7.46 7.50
C ASP A 53 17.87 -7.19 8.88
N THR A 54 18.29 -5.96 9.18
CA THR A 54 18.65 -5.60 10.57
C THR A 54 17.43 -5.71 11.49
N VAL A 55 16.27 -5.29 11.00
CA VAL A 55 15.01 -5.35 11.76
C VAL A 55 14.48 -6.77 11.84
N THR A 56 14.58 -7.59 10.78
CA THR A 56 14.22 -9.01 10.89
C THR A 56 15.00 -9.73 11.98
N ALA A 57 16.32 -9.45 12.07
CA ALA A 57 17.18 -10.00 13.13
C ALA A 57 16.75 -9.52 14.53
N GLU A 58 16.48 -8.22 14.70
CA GLU A 58 15.96 -7.65 15.97
C GLU A 58 14.65 -8.30 16.42
N ARG A 59 13.80 -8.70 15.47
CA ARG A 59 12.47 -9.26 15.72
C ARG A 59 12.45 -10.80 15.71
N GLY A 60 13.60 -11.45 15.59
CA GLY A 60 13.71 -12.91 15.54
C GLY A 60 13.08 -13.53 14.28
N LEU A 61 12.99 -12.77 13.19
CA LEU A 61 12.46 -13.22 11.91
C LEU A 61 13.58 -13.71 10.99
N PRO A 62 13.29 -14.59 10.02
CA PRO A 62 14.24 -14.96 8.99
C PRO A 62 14.67 -13.74 8.15
N ARG A 63 15.95 -13.71 7.74
CA ARG A 63 16.44 -12.68 6.82
C ARG A 63 15.73 -12.76 5.48
N LEU A 64 15.30 -11.60 4.97
CA LEU A 64 14.58 -11.48 3.69
C LEU A 64 15.53 -11.52 2.50
N GLY A 65 16.72 -10.92 2.60
CA GLY A 65 17.66 -10.80 1.49
C GLY A 65 18.00 -12.14 0.85
N PRO A 66 18.50 -13.14 1.60
CA PRO A 66 18.79 -14.46 1.05
C PRO A 66 17.57 -15.17 0.47
N TRP A 67 16.38 -14.93 1.03
CA TRP A 67 15.14 -15.56 0.57
C TRP A 67 14.55 -14.88 -0.67
N LEU A 68 14.51 -13.55 -0.72
CA LEU A 68 13.94 -12.80 -1.84
C LEU A 68 14.88 -12.76 -3.05
N LEU A 69 16.19 -12.66 -2.81
CA LEU A 69 17.21 -12.47 -3.85
C LEU A 69 17.97 -13.77 -4.17
N GLY A 70 17.58 -14.88 -3.55
CA GLY A 70 18.13 -16.19 -3.82
C GLY A 70 17.66 -16.78 -5.15
N PRO A 71 18.18 -17.98 -5.50
CA PRO A 71 17.85 -18.63 -6.77
C PRO A 71 16.36 -19.05 -6.87
N GLU A 72 15.70 -19.26 -5.74
CA GLU A 72 14.29 -19.65 -5.66
C GLU A 72 13.52 -18.65 -4.78
N PRO A 73 13.11 -17.49 -5.35
CA PRO A 73 12.36 -16.50 -4.58
C PRO A 73 10.99 -17.03 -4.16
N PRO A 74 10.46 -16.59 -2.98
CA PRO A 74 9.20 -17.08 -2.48
C PRO A 74 8.03 -16.71 -3.39
N SER A 75 7.08 -17.63 -3.50
CA SER A 75 5.77 -17.29 -4.08
C SER A 75 5.00 -16.35 -3.14
N GLY A 76 4.03 -15.59 -3.66
CA GLY A 76 3.13 -14.77 -2.83
C GLY A 76 2.39 -15.60 -1.78
N ARG A 77 2.07 -16.87 -2.06
CA ARG A 77 1.48 -17.80 -1.08
C ARG A 77 2.46 -18.15 0.04
N ALA A 78 3.73 -18.40 -0.28
CA ALA A 78 4.76 -18.69 0.72
C ALA A 78 4.99 -17.49 1.65
N LEU A 79 5.03 -16.27 1.09
CA LEU A 79 5.12 -15.04 1.87
C LEU A 79 3.89 -14.83 2.77
N ALA A 80 2.68 -15.02 2.24
CA ALA A 80 1.45 -14.87 3.02
C ALA A 80 1.34 -15.88 4.17
N GLY A 81 1.94 -17.07 4.02
CA GLY A 81 1.99 -18.11 5.05
C GLY A 81 3.21 -18.03 5.99
N ALA A 82 4.11 -17.06 5.80
CA ALA A 82 5.28 -16.88 6.65
C ALA A 82 4.91 -16.33 8.03
N THR A 83 5.88 -16.33 8.95
CA THR A 83 5.73 -15.74 10.29
C THR A 83 5.22 -14.30 10.18
N THR A 84 4.29 -13.93 11.09
CA THR A 84 3.70 -12.59 11.13
C THR A 84 4.77 -11.50 11.06
N GLY A 85 4.55 -10.52 10.20
CA GLY A 85 5.48 -9.42 9.94
C GLY A 85 6.41 -9.67 8.75
N THR A 86 6.72 -10.92 8.40
CA THR A 86 7.65 -11.22 7.29
C THR A 86 7.16 -10.67 5.95
N SER A 87 5.91 -10.94 5.60
CA SER A 87 5.30 -10.43 4.36
C SER A 87 5.19 -8.90 4.34
N GLN A 88 4.86 -8.30 5.48
CA GLN A 88 4.78 -6.84 5.62
C GLN A 88 6.15 -6.18 5.43
N LEU A 89 7.19 -6.75 6.03
CA LEU A 89 8.57 -6.27 5.83
C LEU A 89 9.04 -6.41 4.39
N ALA A 90 8.68 -7.51 3.71
CA ALA A 90 8.99 -7.71 2.29
C ALA A 90 8.28 -6.66 1.40
N LEU A 91 6.99 -6.40 1.63
CA LEU A 91 6.22 -5.39 0.88
C LEU A 91 6.73 -3.98 1.14
N PHE A 92 6.99 -3.64 2.42
CA PHE A 92 7.57 -2.36 2.80
C PHE A 92 8.90 -2.13 2.10
N GLY A 93 9.82 -3.11 2.20
CA GLY A 93 11.12 -3.04 1.54
C GLY A 93 11.01 -2.92 0.02
N ALA A 94 10.11 -3.69 -0.61
CA ALA A 94 9.85 -3.61 -2.04
C ALA A 94 9.39 -2.21 -2.45
N SER A 95 8.41 -1.64 -1.75
CA SER A 95 7.88 -0.30 -2.06
C SER A 95 8.94 0.80 -1.93
N VAL A 96 9.76 0.75 -0.88
CA VAL A 96 10.85 1.72 -0.68
C VAL A 96 11.95 1.55 -1.74
N ALA A 97 12.29 0.31 -2.11
CA ALA A 97 13.29 0.04 -3.15
C ALA A 97 12.83 0.52 -4.53
N VAL A 98 11.58 0.24 -4.92
CA VAL A 98 11.00 0.74 -6.17
C VAL A 98 10.98 2.27 -6.19
N HIS A 99 10.57 2.91 -5.10
CA HIS A 99 10.65 4.37 -4.99
C HIS A 99 12.06 4.90 -5.21
N ARG A 100 13.09 4.28 -4.61
CA ARG A 100 14.50 4.71 -4.80
C ARG A 100 14.94 4.60 -6.25
N ALA A 101 14.67 3.46 -6.90
CA ALA A 101 15.01 3.27 -8.30
C ALA A 101 14.30 4.28 -9.21
N LEU A 102 13.01 4.52 -9.00
CA LEU A 102 12.25 5.54 -9.73
C LEU A 102 12.78 6.95 -9.49
N SER A 103 13.18 7.26 -8.26
CA SER A 103 13.75 8.59 -7.95
C SER A 103 15.13 8.80 -8.56
N GLU A 104 15.93 7.74 -8.69
CA GLU A 104 17.22 7.79 -9.39
C GLU A 104 17.00 7.99 -10.91
N ALA A 105 16.02 7.31 -11.51
CA ALA A 105 15.76 7.38 -12.95
C ALA A 105 14.99 8.66 -13.37
N TYR A 106 14.00 9.09 -12.59
CA TYR A 106 13.03 10.13 -12.98
C TYR A 106 13.01 11.36 -12.07
N GLY A 107 13.88 11.38 -11.06
CA GLY A 107 13.97 12.47 -10.10
C GLY A 107 13.04 12.30 -8.89
N VAL A 108 13.28 13.13 -7.88
CA VAL A 108 12.50 13.14 -6.65
C VAL A 108 11.04 13.48 -6.93
N PRO A 109 10.08 12.74 -6.39
CA PRO A 109 8.65 13.02 -6.62
C PRO A 109 8.22 14.37 -6.04
N SER A 110 7.26 15.00 -6.71
CA SER A 110 6.63 16.25 -6.25
C SER A 110 5.68 16.01 -5.07
N ALA A 111 5.16 14.80 -4.95
CA ALA A 111 4.33 14.33 -3.83
C ALA A 111 4.27 12.80 -3.80
N ALA A 112 3.79 12.25 -2.70
CA ALA A 112 3.44 10.84 -2.57
C ALA A 112 2.00 10.67 -2.09
N VAL A 113 1.38 9.55 -2.48
CA VAL A 113 0.10 9.08 -1.94
C VAL A 113 0.34 7.74 -1.28
N GLY A 114 0.04 7.63 0.02
CA GLY A 114 0.04 6.38 0.76
C GLY A 114 -1.37 5.87 0.97
N VAL A 115 -1.58 4.57 0.79
CA VAL A 115 -2.86 3.91 1.03
C VAL A 115 -2.68 2.89 2.14
N SER A 116 -3.27 3.16 3.32
CA SER A 116 -3.21 2.20 4.44
C SER A 116 -1.75 1.85 4.81
N PHE A 117 -1.37 0.57 4.77
CA PHE A 117 0.00 0.10 5.01
C PHE A 117 1.05 0.87 4.17
N GLY A 118 0.71 1.25 2.95
CA GLY A 118 1.59 2.02 2.07
C GLY A 118 1.96 3.41 2.61
N GLU A 119 1.25 3.94 3.60
CA GLU A 119 1.58 5.22 4.23
C GLU A 119 2.93 5.16 4.97
N LEU A 120 3.29 4.01 5.56
CA LEU A 120 4.60 3.81 6.18
C LEU A 120 5.74 3.89 5.16
N ALA A 121 5.57 3.22 4.01
CA ALA A 121 6.56 3.29 2.93
C ALA A 121 6.63 4.70 2.32
N ALA A 122 5.50 5.39 2.15
CA ALA A 122 5.45 6.77 1.65
C ALA A 122 6.16 7.76 2.59
N LEU A 123 5.97 7.64 3.89
CA LEU A 123 6.65 8.49 4.89
C LEU A 123 8.15 8.18 4.96
N THR A 124 8.54 6.91 4.86
CA THR A 124 9.96 6.50 4.77
C THR A 124 10.60 7.05 3.49
N ALA A 125 9.92 6.94 2.35
CA ALA A 125 10.34 7.52 1.08
C ALA A 125 10.53 9.03 1.16
N ALA A 126 9.65 9.72 1.89
CA ALA A 126 9.76 11.15 2.14
C ALA A 126 10.87 11.51 3.18
N GLY A 127 11.50 10.53 3.80
CA GLY A 127 12.57 10.72 4.77
C GLY A 127 12.11 11.03 6.19
N VAL A 128 10.80 10.84 6.47
CA VAL A 128 10.26 11.02 7.83
C VAL A 128 10.81 9.94 8.77
N PHE A 129 10.86 8.70 8.31
CA PHE A 129 11.52 7.59 9.00
C PHE A 129 12.78 7.17 8.25
N THR A 130 13.77 6.63 8.97
CA THR A 130 14.79 5.80 8.35
C THR A 130 14.15 4.52 7.80
N VAL A 131 14.83 3.79 6.91
CA VAL A 131 14.30 2.50 6.43
C VAL A 131 14.11 1.52 7.60
N ALA A 132 15.06 1.49 8.54
CA ALA A 132 14.96 0.62 9.71
C ALA A 132 13.78 1.00 10.63
N ASP A 133 13.55 2.30 10.90
CA ASP A 133 12.44 2.72 11.76
C ASP A 133 11.09 2.51 11.07
N GLY A 134 11.00 2.76 9.74
CA GLY A 134 9.83 2.43 8.95
C GLY A 134 9.54 0.93 8.92
N ALA A 135 10.58 0.09 8.85
CA ALA A 135 10.45 -1.37 8.93
C ALA A 135 9.98 -1.83 10.31
N ARG A 136 10.51 -1.24 11.41
CA ARG A 136 10.00 -1.52 12.77
C ARG A 136 8.52 -1.18 12.88
N ALA A 137 8.11 0.01 12.40
CA ALA A 137 6.71 0.41 12.39
C ALA A 137 5.83 -0.52 11.52
N ALA A 138 6.35 -1.00 10.37
CA ALA A 138 5.65 -1.96 9.52
C ALA A 138 5.45 -3.32 10.21
N HIS A 139 6.45 -3.79 10.96
CA HIS A 139 6.34 -4.99 11.76
C HIS A 139 5.34 -4.82 12.91
N ASP A 140 5.40 -3.71 13.66
CA ASP A 140 4.50 -3.45 14.78
C ASP A 140 3.03 -3.33 14.31
N LEU A 141 2.81 -2.74 13.10
CA LEU A 141 1.49 -2.71 12.48
C LEU A 141 1.01 -4.12 12.13
N ALA A 142 1.90 -4.99 11.61
CA ALA A 142 1.57 -6.37 11.32
C ALA A 142 1.14 -7.14 12.58
N LEU A 143 1.83 -6.93 13.71
CA LEU A 143 1.43 -7.50 15.00
C LEU A 143 0.07 -6.97 15.46
N ALA A 144 -0.18 -5.66 15.33
CA ALA A 144 -1.46 -5.06 15.70
C ALA A 144 -2.65 -5.66 14.92
N LEU A 145 -2.45 -6.03 13.66
CA LEU A 145 -3.48 -6.64 12.82
C LEU A 145 -3.89 -8.04 13.30
N THR A 146 -3.03 -8.78 14.01
CA THR A 146 -3.35 -10.11 14.54
C THR A 146 -4.46 -10.10 15.59
N PHE A 147 -4.72 -8.95 16.21
CA PHE A 147 -5.78 -8.79 17.21
C PHE A 147 -7.20 -8.75 16.63
N CYS A 148 -7.34 -8.70 15.31
CA CYS A 148 -8.64 -8.78 14.66
C CYS A 148 -8.62 -9.84 13.54
N PRO A 149 -8.67 -11.14 13.90
CA PRO A 149 -8.72 -12.21 12.91
C PRO A 149 -9.99 -12.08 12.06
N GLY A 150 -9.85 -12.38 10.76
CA GLY A 150 -10.94 -12.20 9.80
C GLY A 150 -10.42 -12.21 8.37
N GLY A 151 -10.92 -11.30 7.56
CA GLY A 151 -10.52 -11.18 6.16
C GLY A 151 -10.91 -9.85 5.54
N LEU A 152 -10.57 -9.73 4.27
CA LEU A 152 -10.99 -8.64 3.41
C LEU A 152 -11.51 -9.21 2.09
N THR A 153 -12.57 -8.59 1.55
CA THR A 153 -13.13 -8.95 0.24
C THR A 153 -13.20 -7.71 -0.65
N ALA A 154 -12.57 -7.79 -1.82
CA ALA A 154 -12.71 -6.78 -2.85
C ALA A 154 -14.03 -7.00 -3.60
N LEU A 155 -14.81 -5.93 -3.76
CA LEU A 155 -16.09 -5.89 -4.47
C LEU A 155 -15.95 -4.99 -5.71
N ALA A 156 -16.36 -5.50 -6.87
CA ALA A 156 -16.36 -4.75 -8.12
C ALA A 156 -17.63 -3.88 -8.24
N CYS A 157 -17.78 -2.92 -7.33
CA CYS A 157 -18.91 -2.00 -7.28
C CYS A 157 -18.56 -0.66 -6.63
N SER A 158 -19.49 0.29 -6.65
CA SER A 158 -19.35 1.56 -5.95
C SER A 158 -19.47 1.41 -4.43
N GLU A 159 -19.00 2.38 -3.67
CA GLU A 159 -19.16 2.42 -2.21
C GLU A 159 -20.64 2.34 -1.81
N ARG A 160 -21.52 3.03 -2.51
CA ARG A 160 -22.96 2.99 -2.26
C ARG A 160 -23.50 1.57 -2.40
N SER A 161 -23.19 0.91 -3.51
CA SER A 161 -23.64 -0.48 -3.76
C SER A 161 -23.03 -1.46 -2.74
N ALA A 162 -21.77 -1.25 -2.32
CA ALA A 162 -21.17 -2.06 -1.28
C ALA A 162 -21.93 -1.92 0.06
N ARG A 163 -22.28 -0.69 0.47
CA ARG A 163 -23.08 -0.46 1.68
C ARG A 163 -24.49 -1.11 1.59
N GLU A 164 -25.13 -1.07 0.43
CA GLU A 164 -26.41 -1.76 0.19
C GLU A 164 -26.27 -3.28 0.33
N LEU A 165 -25.16 -3.87 -0.19
CA LEU A 165 -24.85 -5.30 -0.02
C LEU A 165 -24.63 -5.67 1.45
N LEU A 166 -23.95 -4.83 2.24
CA LEU A 166 -23.77 -5.09 3.67
C LEU A 166 -25.10 -5.12 4.43
N VAL A 167 -26.02 -4.21 4.11
CA VAL A 167 -27.38 -4.19 4.69
C VAL A 167 -28.16 -5.44 4.31
N GLU A 168 -28.15 -5.81 3.02
CA GLU A 168 -28.86 -7.00 2.51
C GLU A 168 -28.31 -8.29 3.11
N ALA A 169 -27.00 -8.39 3.29
CA ALA A 169 -26.36 -9.53 3.92
C ALA A 169 -26.64 -9.61 5.45
N GLY A 170 -27.26 -8.58 6.04
CA GLY A 170 -27.55 -8.52 7.47
C GLY A 170 -26.31 -8.44 8.37
N VAL A 171 -25.20 -7.93 7.84
CA VAL A 171 -23.90 -7.89 8.54
C VAL A 171 -23.52 -6.49 9.05
N VAL A 172 -24.43 -5.53 8.93
CA VAL A 172 -24.28 -4.21 9.55
C VAL A 172 -24.85 -4.29 10.95
N GLY A 173 -24.02 -4.04 11.97
CA GLY A 173 -24.46 -4.09 13.36
C GLY A 173 -25.64 -3.14 13.63
N THR A 174 -26.72 -3.67 14.13
CA THR A 174 -27.93 -2.91 14.53
C THR A 174 -27.92 -2.48 15.99
N GLY A 175 -26.81 -2.69 16.69
CA GLY A 175 -26.69 -2.50 18.15
C GLY A 175 -25.46 -1.68 18.57
N THR A 176 -25.21 -1.63 19.87
CA THR A 176 -24.10 -0.89 20.51
C THR A 176 -22.71 -1.52 20.31
N GLY A 177 -22.61 -2.63 19.54
CA GLY A 177 -21.35 -3.31 19.18
C GLY A 177 -20.70 -2.75 17.90
N ALA A 178 -19.41 -3.06 17.70
CA ALA A 178 -18.75 -2.80 16.42
C ALA A 178 -19.46 -3.57 15.29
N PRO A 179 -19.62 -2.99 14.08
CA PRO A 179 -20.24 -3.67 12.96
C PRO A 179 -19.44 -4.92 12.58
N ASP A 180 -20.11 -6.00 12.19
CA ASP A 180 -19.46 -7.25 11.80
C ASP A 180 -18.63 -7.09 10.52
N VAL A 181 -19.12 -6.29 9.56
CA VAL A 181 -18.41 -5.97 8.32
C VAL A 181 -18.45 -4.46 8.08
N VAL A 182 -17.29 -3.91 7.72
CA VAL A 182 -17.12 -2.48 7.41
C VAL A 182 -16.61 -2.27 5.99
N VAL A 183 -16.87 -1.10 5.42
CA VAL A 183 -16.13 -0.62 4.25
C VAL A 183 -14.75 -0.22 4.72
N ALA A 184 -13.74 -0.95 4.26
CA ALA A 184 -12.33 -0.76 4.63
C ALA A 184 -11.61 0.22 3.71
N VAL A 185 -11.75 0.04 2.38
CA VAL A 185 -11.08 0.89 1.39
C VAL A 185 -12.02 1.19 0.23
N VAL A 186 -12.10 2.47 -0.16
CA VAL A 186 -12.69 2.91 -1.42
C VAL A 186 -11.55 3.20 -2.39
N ASN A 187 -11.32 2.31 -3.35
CA ASN A 187 -10.23 2.46 -4.33
C ASN A 187 -10.62 3.45 -5.43
N ASP A 188 -11.82 3.28 -5.99
CA ASP A 188 -12.40 4.14 -7.01
C ASP A 188 -13.93 3.93 -7.08
N GLN A 189 -14.61 4.50 -8.08
CA GLN A 189 -16.07 4.41 -8.22
C GLN A 189 -16.60 3.00 -8.55
N ARG A 190 -15.73 2.01 -8.80
CA ARG A 190 -16.07 0.64 -9.19
C ARG A 190 -15.34 -0.43 -8.35
N SER A 191 -14.57 -0.01 -7.36
CA SER A 191 -13.74 -0.92 -6.57
C SER A 191 -13.73 -0.50 -5.11
N VAL A 192 -14.23 -1.39 -4.25
CA VAL A 192 -14.33 -1.20 -2.81
C VAL A 192 -13.83 -2.47 -2.10
N VAL A 193 -13.16 -2.31 -0.97
CA VAL A 193 -12.80 -3.44 -0.12
C VAL A 193 -13.60 -3.36 1.18
N VAL A 194 -14.16 -4.49 1.59
CA VAL A 194 -14.84 -4.65 2.87
C VAL A 194 -14.04 -5.58 3.78
N ALA A 195 -14.11 -5.37 5.09
CA ALA A 195 -13.36 -6.12 6.10
C ALA A 195 -14.29 -6.61 7.22
N GLY A 196 -14.04 -7.82 7.73
CA GLY A 196 -14.81 -8.39 8.83
C GLY A 196 -14.52 -9.87 9.07
N PRO A 197 -15.29 -10.52 9.97
CA PRO A 197 -15.20 -11.95 10.21
C PRO A 197 -15.44 -12.76 8.93
N VAL A 198 -14.70 -13.86 8.77
CA VAL A 198 -14.76 -14.70 7.54
C VAL A 198 -16.19 -15.18 7.24
N ALA A 199 -16.94 -15.57 8.28
CA ALA A 199 -18.34 -16.02 8.12
C ALA A 199 -19.27 -14.90 7.63
N ALA A 200 -19.12 -13.68 8.16
CA ALA A 200 -19.90 -12.53 7.74
C ALA A 200 -19.55 -12.08 6.32
N LEU A 201 -18.26 -12.11 5.95
CA LEU A 201 -17.83 -11.84 4.59
C LEU A 201 -18.39 -12.84 3.57
N ALA A 202 -18.56 -14.11 3.95
CA ALA A 202 -19.20 -15.11 3.07
C ALA A 202 -20.67 -14.76 2.76
N LEU A 203 -21.39 -14.14 3.70
CA LEU A 203 -22.75 -13.65 3.45
C LEU A 203 -22.75 -12.48 2.45
N VAL A 204 -21.78 -11.56 2.58
CA VAL A 204 -21.61 -10.45 1.63
C VAL A 204 -21.26 -10.96 0.23
N GLU A 205 -20.37 -11.96 0.13
CA GLU A 205 -19.98 -12.56 -1.14
C GLU A 205 -21.15 -13.27 -1.82
N LYS A 206 -22.03 -13.93 -1.03
CA LYS A 206 -23.25 -14.51 -1.53
C LYS A 206 -24.21 -13.43 -2.06
N ALA A 207 -24.48 -12.38 -1.30
CA ALA A 207 -25.31 -11.26 -1.75
C ALA A 207 -24.75 -10.58 -3.00
N ALA A 208 -23.43 -10.44 -3.10
CA ALA A 208 -22.74 -9.91 -4.28
C ALA A 208 -22.97 -10.82 -5.50
N ALA A 209 -22.85 -12.14 -5.34
CA ALA A 209 -23.12 -13.11 -6.42
C ALA A 209 -24.56 -13.05 -6.89
N ASP A 210 -25.54 -12.96 -5.98
CA ASP A 210 -26.96 -12.84 -6.30
C ASP A 210 -27.26 -11.56 -7.13
N ARG A 211 -26.47 -10.49 -6.92
CA ARG A 211 -26.53 -9.23 -7.70
C ARG A 211 -25.55 -9.17 -8.89
N ARG A 212 -24.84 -10.24 -9.17
CA ARG A 212 -23.80 -10.31 -10.23
C ARG A 212 -22.69 -9.28 -10.04
N VAL A 213 -22.35 -8.95 -8.81
CA VAL A 213 -21.21 -8.13 -8.44
C VAL A 213 -20.00 -9.05 -8.22
N GLY A 214 -18.88 -8.74 -8.89
CA GLY A 214 -17.64 -9.47 -8.68
C GLY A 214 -17.15 -9.32 -7.25
N ALA A 215 -16.82 -10.43 -6.59
CA ALA A 215 -16.29 -10.46 -5.24
C ALA A 215 -15.06 -11.37 -5.18
N VAL A 216 -13.95 -10.88 -4.61
CA VAL A 216 -12.70 -11.64 -4.48
C VAL A 216 -12.18 -11.53 -3.05
N ARG A 217 -12.10 -12.67 -2.34
CA ARG A 217 -11.47 -12.74 -1.03
C ARG A 217 -9.97 -12.52 -1.15
N LEU A 218 -9.45 -11.51 -0.45
CA LEU A 218 -8.01 -11.25 -0.37
C LEU A 218 -7.33 -12.28 0.55
N ARG A 219 -6.06 -12.59 0.28
CA ARG A 219 -5.29 -13.57 1.06
C ARG A 219 -4.68 -12.94 2.31
N LEU A 220 -5.52 -12.29 3.11
CA LEU A 220 -5.14 -11.60 4.34
C LEU A 220 -5.95 -12.19 5.50
N PRO A 221 -5.32 -12.80 6.53
CA PRO A 221 -6.01 -13.50 7.60
C PRO A 221 -6.45 -12.57 8.74
N PHE A 222 -6.71 -11.30 8.45
CA PHE A 222 -7.12 -10.28 9.44
C PHE A 222 -8.11 -9.30 8.81
N SER A 223 -8.86 -8.62 9.68
CA SER A 223 -9.69 -7.47 9.31
C SER A 223 -8.94 -6.19 9.61
N SER A 224 -8.54 -5.42 8.59
CA SER A 224 -7.98 -4.08 8.75
C SER A 224 -9.05 -3.01 8.57
N HIS A 225 -8.76 -1.77 8.98
CA HIS A 225 -9.71 -0.66 8.96
C HIS A 225 -10.98 -0.94 9.77
N HIS A 226 -10.84 -1.77 10.80
CA HIS A 226 -11.97 -2.26 11.59
C HIS A 226 -11.97 -1.67 13.00
N PRO A 227 -13.11 -1.12 13.51
CA PRO A 227 -13.17 -0.51 14.85
C PRO A 227 -12.72 -1.42 15.99
N ALA A 228 -12.85 -2.75 15.84
CA ALA A 228 -12.37 -3.73 16.82
C ALA A 228 -10.86 -3.63 17.11
N LEU A 229 -10.07 -3.05 16.20
CA LEU A 229 -8.63 -2.82 16.39
C LEU A 229 -8.32 -1.57 17.27
N GLY A 230 -9.31 -0.92 17.87
CA GLY A 230 -9.12 0.32 18.63
C GLY A 230 -8.08 0.22 19.76
N HIS A 231 -7.99 -0.92 20.46
CA HIS A 231 -6.96 -1.13 21.48
C HIS A 231 -5.58 -1.29 20.85
N ALA A 232 -5.43 -2.18 19.89
CA ALA A 232 -4.18 -2.42 19.18
C ALA A 232 -3.67 -1.16 18.45
N ALA A 233 -4.56 -0.31 17.94
CA ALA A 233 -4.21 0.97 17.35
C ALA A 233 -3.56 1.95 18.34
N ARG A 234 -4.03 1.99 19.60
CA ARG A 234 -3.41 2.82 20.64
C ARG A 234 -2.02 2.32 21.04
N GLU A 235 -1.85 1.00 21.16
CA GLU A 235 -0.54 0.39 21.43
C GLU A 235 0.43 0.63 20.29
N PHE A 236 -0.01 0.44 19.05
CA PHE A 236 0.77 0.76 17.86
C PHE A 236 1.17 2.24 17.82
N ALA A 237 0.26 3.17 18.10
CA ALA A 237 0.60 4.60 18.17
C ALA A 237 1.67 4.88 19.23
N THR A 238 1.63 4.18 20.37
CA THR A 238 2.64 4.31 21.43
C THR A 238 4.00 3.82 20.97
N ALA A 239 4.08 2.68 20.26
CA ALA A 239 5.31 2.16 19.69
C ALA A 239 5.89 3.12 18.64
N VAL A 240 5.06 3.62 17.71
CA VAL A 240 5.50 4.55 16.66
C VAL A 240 6.02 5.87 17.21
N ARG A 241 5.50 6.35 18.35
CA ARG A 241 6.01 7.57 18.99
C ARG A 241 7.46 7.47 19.45
N ALA A 242 7.94 6.27 19.73
CA ALA A 242 9.31 6.01 20.13
C ALA A 242 10.31 6.08 18.96
N TYR A 243 9.87 6.01 17.72
CA TYR A 243 10.77 6.06 16.56
C TYR A 243 11.13 7.49 16.21
N PRO A 244 12.43 7.78 15.94
CA PRO A 244 12.89 9.09 15.49
C PRO A 244 12.22 9.51 14.19
N ARG A 245 11.94 10.81 14.06
CA ARG A 245 11.29 11.39 12.89
C ARG A 245 11.98 12.63 12.41
N SER A 246 12.05 12.79 11.10
CA SER A 246 12.56 13.99 10.42
C SER A 246 11.46 14.69 9.63
N ALA A 247 11.73 15.91 9.17
CA ALA A 247 10.84 16.60 8.27
C ALA A 247 10.74 15.89 6.91
N ALA A 248 9.53 15.81 6.36
CA ALA A 248 9.31 15.21 5.05
C ALA A 248 9.97 16.07 3.94
N ARG A 249 10.70 15.44 3.03
CA ARG A 249 11.35 16.09 1.87
C ARG A 249 10.36 16.49 0.78
N PHE A 250 9.21 15.85 0.73
CA PHE A 250 8.09 16.13 -0.16
C PHE A 250 6.76 15.79 0.52
N PRO A 251 5.64 16.39 0.09
CA PRO A 251 4.33 16.11 0.68
C PRO A 251 3.90 14.66 0.56
N VAL A 252 3.32 14.12 1.65
CA VAL A 252 2.71 12.79 1.69
C VAL A 252 1.21 12.95 1.95
N HIS A 253 0.39 12.41 1.05
CA HIS A 253 -1.06 12.36 1.16
C HIS A 253 -1.51 11.01 1.70
N SER A 254 -2.32 11.02 2.74
CA SER A 254 -2.87 9.84 3.39
C SER A 254 -4.29 9.58 2.89
N ALA A 255 -4.52 8.39 2.33
CA ALA A 255 -5.86 7.96 1.92
C ALA A 255 -6.79 7.75 3.14
N VAL A 256 -6.24 7.46 4.32
CA VAL A 256 -7.01 7.32 5.57
C VAL A 256 -7.38 8.69 6.14
N ALA A 257 -6.44 9.65 6.17
CA ALA A 257 -6.75 11.01 6.62
C ALA A 257 -7.54 11.82 5.57
N GLY A 258 -7.57 11.36 4.32
CA GLY A 258 -8.21 12.05 3.20
C GLY A 258 -7.52 13.36 2.80
N ARG A 259 -6.27 13.58 3.24
CA ARG A 259 -5.51 14.82 3.03
C ARG A 259 -4.00 14.60 3.17
N ARG A 260 -3.24 15.65 2.86
CA ARG A 260 -1.81 15.71 3.15
C ARG A 260 -1.56 15.71 4.65
N TYR A 261 -0.50 15.02 5.08
CA TYR A 261 0.04 15.17 6.42
C TYR A 261 0.55 16.61 6.65
N GLY A 262 0.15 17.19 7.76
CA GLY A 262 0.55 18.52 8.19
C GLY A 262 1.68 18.48 9.21
N PRO A 263 2.38 19.61 9.42
CA PRO A 263 3.50 19.68 10.37
C PRO A 263 3.05 19.55 11.84
N THR A 264 1.77 19.76 12.13
CA THR A 264 1.18 19.67 13.47
C THR A 264 0.45 18.35 13.72
N ASP A 265 0.45 17.42 12.75
CA ASP A 265 -0.20 16.12 12.95
C ASP A 265 0.54 15.27 14.00
N ASP A 266 -0.20 14.66 14.92
CA ASP A 266 0.31 13.51 15.66
C ASP A 266 0.40 12.33 14.68
N LEU A 267 1.57 12.20 14.04
CA LEU A 267 1.80 11.21 12.99
C LEU A 267 1.57 9.78 13.49
N ALA A 268 1.90 9.49 14.76
CA ALA A 268 1.67 8.16 15.32
C ALA A 268 0.17 7.85 15.43
N ALA A 269 -0.63 8.81 15.88
CA ALA A 269 -2.10 8.67 15.91
C ALA A 269 -2.66 8.54 14.47
N ARG A 270 -2.14 9.31 13.49
CA ARG A 270 -2.56 9.20 12.09
C ARG A 270 -2.24 7.85 11.48
N LEU A 271 -1.07 7.29 11.75
CA LEU A 271 -0.73 5.94 11.30
C LEU A 271 -1.59 4.87 11.99
N ALA A 272 -1.94 5.07 13.26
CA ALA A 272 -2.86 4.17 13.96
C ALA A 272 -4.28 4.22 13.38
N ASP A 273 -4.71 5.34 12.81
CA ASP A 273 -5.98 5.45 12.08
C ASP A 273 -6.05 4.43 10.91
N CYS A 274 -4.91 4.01 10.32
CA CYS A 274 -4.86 2.97 9.28
C CYS A 274 -5.36 1.60 9.76
N LEU A 275 -5.43 1.36 11.06
CA LEU A 275 -5.98 0.13 11.62
C LEU A 275 -7.51 0.18 11.76
N VAL A 276 -8.09 1.37 12.06
CA VAL A 276 -9.46 1.50 12.53
C VAL A 276 -10.38 2.32 11.61
N ARG A 277 -9.83 3.18 10.77
CA ARG A 277 -10.61 4.07 9.89
C ARG A 277 -10.55 3.62 8.44
N PRO A 278 -11.63 3.83 7.66
CA PRO A 278 -11.62 3.54 6.24
C PRO A 278 -10.62 4.43 5.49
N ALA A 279 -10.05 3.90 4.42
CA ALA A 279 -9.25 4.65 3.45
C ALA A 279 -10.09 5.02 2.23
N SER A 280 -9.86 6.22 1.67
CA SER A 280 -10.47 6.65 0.41
C SER A 280 -9.39 7.21 -0.52
N VAL A 281 -9.18 6.56 -1.65
CA VAL A 281 -8.15 6.90 -2.64
C VAL A 281 -8.54 8.09 -3.52
N PRO A 282 -9.79 8.23 -4.03
CA PRO A 282 -10.15 9.29 -4.97
C PRO A 282 -9.88 10.71 -4.48
N PRO A 283 -10.17 11.10 -3.23
CA PRO A 283 -9.93 12.46 -2.76
C PRO A 283 -8.45 12.87 -2.80
N VAL A 284 -7.55 11.95 -2.41
CA VAL A 284 -6.11 12.25 -2.37
C VAL A 284 -5.46 12.25 -3.75
N LEU A 285 -5.97 11.42 -4.68
CA LEU A 285 -5.54 11.48 -6.08
C LEU A 285 -5.91 12.82 -6.72
N ARG A 286 -7.09 13.39 -6.41
CA ARG A 286 -7.47 14.73 -6.88
C ARG A 286 -6.58 15.81 -6.29
N GLN A 287 -6.22 15.70 -5.01
CA GLN A 287 -5.35 16.67 -4.35
C GLN A 287 -3.95 16.75 -4.96
N VAL A 288 -3.36 15.61 -5.36
CA VAL A 288 -2.02 15.61 -5.94
C VAL A 288 -1.96 16.22 -7.33
N LEU A 289 -3.08 16.42 -8.01
CA LEU A 289 -3.15 17.16 -9.28
C LEU A 289 -2.73 18.63 -9.12
N ALA A 290 -2.84 19.21 -7.92
CA ALA A 290 -2.36 20.55 -7.64
C ALA A 290 -0.84 20.71 -7.87
N TYR A 291 -0.06 19.61 -7.81
CA TYR A 291 1.37 19.61 -8.13
C TYR A 291 1.65 19.53 -9.63
N ARG A 292 0.63 19.43 -10.48
CA ARG A 292 0.71 19.31 -11.94
C ARG A 292 1.65 18.18 -12.36
N PRO A 293 1.41 16.94 -11.92
CA PRO A 293 2.24 15.81 -12.28
C PRO A 293 2.13 15.49 -13.76
N GLY A 294 3.26 15.22 -14.42
CA GLY A 294 3.26 14.66 -15.77
C GLY A 294 3.02 13.14 -15.75
N VAL A 295 3.31 12.49 -14.62
CA VAL A 295 3.20 11.04 -14.47
C VAL A 295 2.97 10.65 -13.00
N LEU A 296 2.24 9.54 -12.79
CA LEU A 296 2.14 8.86 -11.50
C LEU A 296 2.76 7.47 -11.62
N PHE A 297 3.60 7.07 -10.65
CA PHE A 297 4.21 5.74 -10.59
C PHE A 297 3.76 4.98 -9.37
N GLU A 298 3.27 3.76 -9.53
CA GLU A 298 3.03 2.85 -8.41
C GLU A 298 4.37 2.30 -7.89
N ALA A 299 4.76 2.70 -6.68
CA ALA A 299 5.91 2.19 -5.97
C ALA A 299 5.51 0.94 -5.16
N GLY A 300 5.23 -0.15 -5.87
CA GLY A 300 4.75 -1.42 -5.32
C GLY A 300 4.99 -2.56 -6.29
N THR A 301 4.66 -3.77 -5.88
CA THR A 301 4.86 -4.99 -6.67
C THR A 301 3.70 -5.33 -7.60
N GLY A 302 2.55 -4.68 -7.42
CA GLY A 302 1.33 -4.87 -8.20
C GLY A 302 1.00 -3.70 -9.14
N SER A 303 -0.27 -3.62 -9.52
CA SER A 303 -0.81 -2.55 -10.39
C SER A 303 -2.19 -2.05 -9.95
N ALA A 304 -2.69 -2.50 -8.79
CA ALA A 304 -4.05 -2.22 -8.38
C ALA A 304 -4.29 -0.73 -8.10
N LEU A 305 -3.34 -0.06 -7.43
CA LEU A 305 -3.44 1.37 -7.13
C LEU A 305 -3.29 2.22 -8.40
N ALA A 306 -2.40 1.84 -9.32
CA ALA A 306 -2.28 2.49 -10.62
C ALA A 306 -3.56 2.33 -11.45
N SER A 307 -4.19 1.15 -11.43
CA SER A 307 -5.48 0.91 -12.10
C SER A 307 -6.57 1.82 -11.56
N SER A 308 -6.70 1.90 -10.23
CA SER A 308 -7.66 2.82 -9.59
C SER A 308 -7.34 4.28 -9.88
N ALA A 309 -6.05 4.66 -9.90
CA ALA A 309 -5.65 6.02 -10.26
C ALA A 309 -6.04 6.37 -11.70
N ARG A 310 -5.82 5.47 -12.66
CA ARG A 310 -6.29 5.67 -14.05
C ARG A 310 -7.80 5.87 -14.10
N THR A 311 -8.55 5.05 -13.37
CA THR A 311 -10.03 5.12 -13.32
C THR A 311 -10.51 6.45 -12.74
N VAL A 312 -9.90 6.92 -11.65
CA VAL A 312 -10.27 8.18 -10.99
C VAL A 312 -9.90 9.37 -11.88
N LEU A 313 -8.66 9.40 -12.39
CA LEU A 313 -8.15 10.56 -13.13
C LEU A 313 -8.79 10.70 -14.50
N ALA A 314 -9.08 9.60 -15.20
CA ALA A 314 -9.79 9.64 -16.49
C ALA A 314 -11.24 10.14 -16.37
N ALA A 315 -11.86 10.03 -15.20
CA ALA A 315 -13.19 10.59 -14.97
C ALA A 315 -13.18 12.10 -14.76
N ASP A 316 -12.04 12.66 -14.33
CA ASP A 316 -11.94 14.07 -13.91
C ASP A 316 -11.16 14.95 -14.91
N LEU A 317 -10.34 14.37 -15.78
CA LEU A 317 -9.39 15.08 -16.66
C LEU A 317 -9.29 14.49 -18.06
N ASP A 318 -9.20 15.40 -19.07
CA ASP A 318 -8.87 15.04 -20.45
C ASP A 318 -7.90 16.11 -21.03
N PRO A 319 -6.62 15.77 -21.30
CA PRO A 319 -5.97 14.50 -21.01
C PRO A 319 -5.61 14.35 -19.51
N ALA A 320 -5.73 13.12 -19.01
CA ALA A 320 -5.22 12.75 -17.70
C ALA A 320 -3.69 12.52 -17.74
N PRO A 321 -2.97 12.73 -16.63
CA PRO A 321 -1.56 12.38 -16.54
C PRO A 321 -1.36 10.86 -16.73
N ALA A 322 -0.19 10.48 -17.27
CA ALA A 322 0.17 9.08 -17.40
C ALA A 322 0.26 8.39 -16.02
N VAL A 323 -0.15 7.13 -15.94
CA VAL A 323 -0.05 6.34 -14.71
C VAL A 323 0.58 5.00 -15.06
N HIS A 324 1.69 4.68 -14.40
CA HIS A 324 2.43 3.43 -14.61
C HIS A 324 2.54 2.60 -13.34
N ALA A 325 2.55 1.28 -13.52
CA ALA A 325 2.89 0.29 -12.52
C ALA A 325 4.18 -0.43 -12.96
N PRO A 326 5.37 0.13 -12.67
CA PRO A 326 6.63 -0.27 -13.27
C PRO A 326 6.96 -1.76 -13.21
N LEU A 327 6.64 -2.41 -12.10
CA LEU A 327 6.89 -3.85 -11.94
C LEU A 327 5.85 -4.74 -12.65
N ALA A 328 4.68 -4.20 -12.99
CA ALA A 328 3.64 -4.91 -13.72
C ALA A 328 3.68 -4.63 -15.24
N GLU A 329 4.58 -3.76 -15.68
CA GLU A 329 4.76 -3.37 -17.10
C GLU A 329 6.11 -3.91 -17.61
N PRO A 330 6.14 -5.04 -18.37
CA PRO A 330 7.39 -5.69 -18.76
C PRO A 330 8.33 -4.80 -19.59
N ALA A 331 7.79 -3.82 -20.29
CA ALA A 331 8.55 -2.87 -21.12
C ALA A 331 8.78 -1.51 -20.42
N PHE A 332 8.64 -1.44 -19.09
CA PHE A 332 8.87 -0.19 -18.38
C PHE A 332 10.34 0.25 -18.48
N PRO A 333 10.63 1.47 -18.92
CA PRO A 333 12.00 1.96 -19.10
C PRO A 333 12.55 2.44 -17.77
N TRP A 334 13.22 1.56 -17.07
CA TRP A 334 13.86 1.84 -15.77
C TRP A 334 15.05 2.79 -15.88
#